data_f1dd8b456506331dd7c8a2bd8f10b3e4
#
_entry.id   f1dd8b456506331dd7c8a2bd8f10b3e4
#
_cell.length_a   1.000
_cell.length_b   1.000
_cell.length_c   1.000
_cell.angle_alpha   90.00
_cell.angle_beta   90.00
_cell.angle_gamma   90.00
#
_symmetry.space_group_name_H-M   'P 1'
#
loop_
_entity.id
_entity.type
_entity.pdbx_description
1 polymer ?
#
loop_
_entity_poly.entity_id
_entity_poly.type
_entity_poly.pdbx_seq_one_letter_code
_entity_poly.pdbx_strand_id
1 'polypeptide(L)'
;SRHTFGSSGILVAPIELKICDNEGNELPVGQAGEIVIRGENVMAGYWKNPSSTAETIRNGWLFTGDLGYMGTDGFLYVKGRFKSLLIGSDGEKYSPEGIEEALVEKSSCIDQLMLHNNQNAYTVALVVPNKERLKTKLARMHLDLSSDKGKEAAIQIIQEQINRFKTGGIHAAMFPDRWLPTTFAILPEPFTEQN
;
A
#
# COMPACT_ATOMS: atom_id res chain seq x y z
N SER A 1 12.00 11.64 26.46
CA SER A 1 11.98 10.73 25.31
C SER A 1 11.86 11.54 24.03
N ARG A 2 12.74 11.29 23.06
CA ARG A 2 12.59 11.88 21.73
C ARG A 2 11.57 11.08 20.97
N HIS A 3 10.55 11.72 20.39
CA HIS A 3 9.72 11.11 19.36
C HIS A 3 9.37 12.16 18.32
N THR A 4 9.24 11.69 17.08
CA THR A 4 8.86 12.49 15.92
C THR A 4 7.61 11.85 15.31
N PHE A 5 6.60 12.69 15.01
CA PHE A 5 5.35 12.22 14.43
C PHE A 5 5.61 11.49 13.10
N GLY A 6 4.99 10.33 12.91
CA GLY A 6 5.13 9.50 11.72
C GLY A 6 6.38 8.63 11.68
N SER A 7 7.28 8.70 12.68
CA SER A 7 8.43 7.80 12.78
C SER A 7 8.13 6.55 13.59
N SER A 8 8.86 5.46 13.30
CA SER A 8 8.85 4.22 14.09
C SER A 8 9.76 4.27 15.31
N GLY A 9 10.58 5.32 15.45
CA GLY A 9 11.49 5.51 16.56
C GLY A 9 12.97 5.54 16.16
N ILE A 10 13.84 5.41 17.16
CA ILE A 10 15.29 5.37 17.01
C ILE A 10 15.81 3.94 17.18
N LEU A 11 16.94 3.65 16.55
CA LEU A 11 17.60 2.37 16.68
C LEU A 11 18.08 2.15 18.12
N VAL A 12 17.82 0.97 18.67
CA VAL A 12 18.28 0.55 20.01
C VAL A 12 19.48 -0.37 19.87
N ALA A 13 20.58 -0.01 20.55
CA ALA A 13 21.76 -0.88 20.60
C ALA A 13 21.45 -2.21 21.32
N PRO A 14 22.01 -3.37 20.90
CA PRO A 14 23.05 -3.55 19.88
C PRO A 14 22.53 -3.89 18.46
N ILE A 15 21.34 -3.45 18.11
CA ILE A 15 20.77 -3.71 16.77
C ILE A 15 21.47 -2.83 15.73
N GLU A 16 21.83 -3.42 14.61
CA GLU A 16 22.33 -2.72 13.44
C GLU A 16 21.26 -2.65 12.37
N LEU A 17 21.18 -1.53 11.65
CA LEU A 17 20.20 -1.28 10.60
C LEU A 17 20.86 -0.62 9.41
N LYS A 18 20.44 -1.02 8.21
CA LYS A 18 20.79 -0.41 6.93
C LYS A 18 19.54 -0.23 6.12
N ILE A 19 19.56 0.74 5.22
CA ILE A 19 18.57 0.90 4.17
C ILE A 19 19.25 0.51 2.86
N CYS A 20 18.70 -0.46 2.14
CA CYS A 20 19.34 -1.03 0.95
C CYS A 20 18.47 -0.87 -0.31
N ASP A 21 19.13 -0.82 -1.47
CA ASP A 21 18.48 -0.90 -2.78
C ASP A 21 18.10 -2.35 -3.14
N ASN A 22 17.57 -2.57 -4.36
CA ASN A 22 17.19 -3.90 -4.85
C ASN A 22 18.38 -4.86 -4.99
N GLU A 23 19.58 -4.33 -5.18
CA GLU A 23 20.85 -5.08 -5.31
C GLU A 23 21.47 -5.39 -3.94
N GLY A 24 20.95 -4.80 -2.85
CA GLY A 24 21.44 -4.96 -1.50
C GLY A 24 22.55 -3.98 -1.11
N ASN A 25 22.80 -2.93 -1.92
CA ASN A 25 23.75 -1.87 -1.60
C ASN A 25 23.12 -0.91 -0.58
N GLU A 26 23.91 -0.44 0.38
CA GLU A 26 23.46 0.50 1.38
C GLU A 26 23.23 1.89 0.77
N LEU A 27 22.05 2.44 1.06
CA LEU A 27 21.61 3.77 0.60
C LEU A 27 21.96 4.85 1.64
N PRO A 28 22.24 6.08 1.20
CA PRO A 28 22.48 7.21 2.09
C PRO A 28 21.22 7.60 2.89
N VAL A 29 21.45 8.28 4.02
CA VAL A 29 20.41 8.83 4.88
C VAL A 29 19.45 9.70 4.07
N GLY A 30 18.15 9.52 4.29
CA GLY A 30 17.06 10.22 3.59
C GLY A 30 16.57 9.52 2.32
N GLN A 31 17.30 8.53 1.81
CA GLN A 31 16.81 7.72 0.68
C GLN A 31 16.02 6.50 1.17
N ALA A 32 14.92 6.22 0.50
CA ALA A 32 14.06 5.08 0.82
C ALA A 32 14.54 3.80 0.13
N GLY A 33 14.54 2.70 0.87
CA GLY A 33 14.90 1.37 0.40
C GLY A 33 14.41 0.29 1.34
N GLU A 34 14.85 -0.95 1.13
CA GLU A 34 14.53 -2.05 2.03
C GLU A 34 15.22 -1.87 3.38
N ILE A 35 14.45 -2.02 4.46
CA ILE A 35 14.98 -2.02 5.81
C ILE A 35 15.66 -3.37 6.05
N VAL A 36 16.96 -3.36 6.36
CA VAL A 36 17.76 -4.55 6.60
C VAL A 36 18.38 -4.46 8.00
N ILE A 37 18.19 -5.49 8.82
CA ILE A 37 18.62 -5.47 10.22
C ILE A 37 19.50 -6.65 10.58
N ARG A 38 20.37 -6.43 11.58
CA ARG A 38 21.21 -7.47 12.20
C ARG A 38 21.24 -7.27 13.71
N GLY A 39 21.17 -8.35 14.47
CA GLY A 39 21.24 -8.31 15.93
C GLY A 39 20.73 -9.60 16.56
N GLU A 40 20.85 -9.70 17.88
CA GLU A 40 20.40 -10.86 18.65
C GLU A 40 18.87 -11.05 18.65
N ASN A 41 18.12 -10.02 18.26
CA ASN A 41 16.66 -10.06 18.11
C ASN A 41 16.22 -10.66 16.76
N VAL A 42 17.16 -10.92 15.83
CA VAL A 42 16.84 -11.56 14.56
C VAL A 42 16.65 -13.06 14.77
N MET A 43 15.59 -13.61 14.20
CA MET A 43 15.31 -15.04 14.27
C MET A 43 16.45 -15.88 13.69
N ALA A 44 16.61 -17.11 14.18
CA ALA A 44 17.55 -18.10 13.61
C ALA A 44 17.15 -18.57 12.20
N GLY A 45 15.88 -18.47 11.86
CA GLY A 45 15.30 -18.85 10.56
C GLY A 45 13.86 -19.33 10.66
N TYR A 46 13.27 -19.64 9.52
CA TYR A 46 11.93 -20.23 9.43
C TYR A 46 11.95 -21.71 9.77
N TRP A 47 11.01 -22.13 10.59
CA TRP A 47 10.90 -23.54 11.00
C TRP A 47 10.73 -24.47 9.81
N LYS A 48 11.62 -25.45 9.68
CA LYS A 48 11.63 -26.45 8.58
C LYS A 48 11.59 -25.83 7.17
N ASN A 49 12.03 -24.61 6.99
CA ASN A 49 12.05 -23.93 5.71
C ASN A 49 13.41 -23.25 5.45
N PRO A 50 14.45 -24.02 5.13
CA PRO A 50 15.79 -23.48 4.89
C PRO A 50 15.85 -22.59 3.64
N SER A 51 15.02 -22.85 2.62
CA SER A 51 14.97 -22.04 1.40
C SER A 51 14.55 -20.61 1.72
N SER A 52 13.39 -20.43 2.35
CA SER A 52 12.91 -19.10 2.75
C SER A 52 13.86 -18.43 3.75
N THR A 53 14.53 -19.21 4.62
CA THR A 53 15.53 -18.67 5.53
C THR A 53 16.70 -18.07 4.77
N ALA A 54 17.25 -18.79 3.78
CA ALA A 54 18.39 -18.32 2.97
C ALA A 54 18.02 -17.11 2.08
N GLU A 55 16.79 -17.02 1.64
CA GLU A 55 16.28 -15.86 0.89
C GLU A 55 16.15 -14.62 1.76
N THR A 56 15.77 -14.79 3.03
CA THR A 56 15.44 -13.70 3.95
C THR A 56 16.63 -13.27 4.79
N ILE A 57 17.51 -14.24 5.22
CA ILE A 57 18.70 -13.94 6.00
C ILE A 57 19.92 -14.21 5.13
N ARG A 58 20.66 -13.12 4.80
CA ARG A 58 21.84 -13.16 3.95
C ARG A 58 23.04 -12.57 4.70
N ASN A 59 24.10 -13.34 4.86
CA ASN A 59 25.31 -12.91 5.57
C ASN A 59 25.04 -12.34 6.97
N GLY A 60 24.07 -12.93 7.69
CA GLY A 60 23.67 -12.49 9.03
C GLY A 60 22.76 -11.25 9.07
N TRP A 61 22.34 -10.74 7.92
CA TRP A 61 21.39 -9.64 7.79
C TRP A 61 20.00 -10.15 7.40
N LEU A 62 18.98 -9.75 8.14
CA LEU A 62 17.57 -9.98 7.82
C LEU A 62 17.08 -8.91 6.86
N PHE A 63 16.69 -9.31 5.67
CA PHE A 63 15.97 -8.50 4.70
C PHE A 63 14.48 -8.55 5.06
N THR A 64 13.98 -7.45 5.65
CA THR A 64 12.64 -7.46 6.28
C THR A 64 11.51 -7.47 5.26
N GLY A 65 11.77 -7.04 4.04
CA GLY A 65 10.76 -6.79 3.03
C GLY A 65 9.96 -5.51 3.28
N ASP A 66 10.34 -4.70 4.26
CA ASP A 66 9.71 -3.43 4.55
C ASP A 66 10.47 -2.28 3.89
N LEU A 67 9.74 -1.32 3.34
CA LEU A 67 10.26 -0.07 2.79
C LEU A 67 10.39 0.96 3.89
N GLY A 68 11.53 1.66 3.95
CA GLY A 68 11.71 2.76 4.87
C GLY A 68 12.94 3.60 4.56
N TYR A 69 13.22 4.58 5.40
CA TYR A 69 14.44 5.39 5.34
C TYR A 69 14.85 5.86 6.73
N MET A 70 16.13 6.12 6.89
CA MET A 70 16.65 6.86 8.06
C MET A 70 16.53 8.35 7.78
N GLY A 71 15.84 9.06 8.66
CA GLY A 71 15.82 10.52 8.61
C GLY A 71 17.14 11.15 9.05
N THR A 72 17.40 12.38 8.62
CA THR A 72 18.56 13.18 9.08
C THR A 72 18.49 13.51 10.58
N ASP A 73 17.33 13.35 11.18
CA ASP A 73 17.04 13.45 12.61
C ASP A 73 17.40 12.18 13.40
N GLY A 74 17.80 11.10 12.71
CA GLY A 74 18.18 9.81 13.27
C GLY A 74 17.00 8.89 13.60
N PHE A 75 15.80 9.21 13.12
CA PHE A 75 14.60 8.37 13.27
C PHE A 75 14.40 7.48 12.05
N LEU A 76 13.87 6.27 12.28
CA LEU A 76 13.42 5.36 11.22
C LEU A 76 11.97 5.70 10.84
N TYR A 77 11.74 5.78 9.53
CA TYR A 77 10.42 5.97 8.94
C TYR A 77 10.07 4.77 8.08
N VAL A 78 9.08 3.99 8.49
CA VAL A 78 8.54 2.87 7.71
C VAL A 78 7.44 3.40 6.77
N LYS A 79 7.50 3.00 5.49
CA LYS A 79 6.61 3.48 4.42
C LYS A 79 5.65 2.40 3.90
N GLY A 80 5.89 1.13 4.20
CA GLY A 80 5.09 0.00 3.74
C GLY A 80 5.95 -1.20 3.38
N ARG A 81 5.48 -2.05 2.45
CA ARG A 81 6.20 -3.26 2.04
C ARG A 81 7.05 -3.00 0.79
N PHE A 82 8.33 -3.35 0.86
CA PHE A 82 9.30 -3.13 -0.24
C PHE A 82 8.91 -3.91 -1.51
N LYS A 83 8.42 -5.14 -1.36
CA LYS A 83 8.01 -6.01 -2.48
C LYS A 83 6.62 -5.66 -3.04
N SER A 84 5.83 -4.87 -2.32
CA SER A 84 4.47 -4.47 -2.73
C SER A 84 4.45 -3.11 -3.43
N LEU A 85 5.62 -2.51 -3.67
CA LEU A 85 5.68 -1.21 -4.34
C LEU A 85 5.09 -1.28 -5.74
N LEU A 86 4.26 -0.31 -6.03
CA LEU A 86 3.83 -0.02 -7.39
C LEU A 86 4.89 0.81 -8.10
N ILE A 87 5.02 0.60 -9.39
CA ILE A 87 6.02 1.31 -10.22
C ILE A 87 5.27 2.05 -11.31
N GLY A 88 5.38 3.37 -11.34
CA GLY A 88 4.85 4.21 -12.39
C GLY A 88 5.62 4.08 -13.70
N SER A 89 5.07 4.60 -14.79
CA SER A 89 5.72 4.59 -16.11
C SER A 89 7.02 5.41 -16.16
N ASP A 90 7.19 6.34 -15.24
CA ASP A 90 8.41 7.13 -15.03
C ASP A 90 9.44 6.44 -14.12
N GLY A 91 9.15 5.23 -13.65
CA GLY A 91 9.97 4.48 -12.71
C GLY A 91 9.81 4.89 -11.24
N GLU A 92 8.94 5.85 -10.94
CA GLU A 92 8.64 6.23 -9.55
C GLU A 92 8.02 5.04 -8.80
N LYS A 93 8.56 4.77 -7.61
CA LYS A 93 8.07 3.73 -6.72
C LYS A 93 7.23 4.33 -5.60
N TYR A 94 6.04 3.78 -5.35
CA TYR A 94 5.15 4.23 -4.28
C TYR A 94 4.44 3.05 -3.62
N SER A 95 4.14 3.19 -2.31
CA SER A 95 3.42 2.17 -1.57
C SER A 95 1.92 2.25 -1.85
N PRO A 96 1.26 1.15 -2.23
CA PRO A 96 -0.19 1.12 -2.38
C PRO A 96 -0.93 1.22 -1.04
N GLU A 97 -0.37 0.68 0.04
CA GLU A 97 -1.05 0.46 1.33
C GLU A 97 -1.73 1.72 1.87
N GLY A 98 -1.01 2.83 1.97
CA GLY A 98 -1.58 4.08 2.49
C GLY A 98 -2.67 4.67 1.58
N ILE A 99 -2.61 4.42 0.27
CA ILE A 99 -3.62 4.85 -0.70
C ILE A 99 -4.88 3.98 -0.59
N GLU A 100 -4.68 2.67 -0.55
CA GLU A 100 -5.75 1.67 -0.41
C GLU A 100 -6.53 1.89 0.89
N GLU A 101 -5.81 2.03 2.01
CA GLU A 101 -6.38 2.29 3.33
C GLU A 101 -7.19 3.60 3.35
N ALA A 102 -6.65 4.68 2.80
CA ALA A 102 -7.35 5.97 2.76
C ALA A 102 -8.60 5.92 1.87
N LEU A 103 -8.54 5.22 0.71
CA LEU A 103 -9.68 5.04 -0.18
C LEU A 103 -10.80 4.23 0.50
N VAL A 104 -10.47 3.20 1.25
CA VAL A 104 -11.44 2.38 2.00
C VAL A 104 -12.00 3.19 3.19
N GLU A 105 -11.13 3.76 4.03
CA GLU A 105 -11.54 4.49 5.24
C GLU A 105 -12.49 5.65 4.94
N LYS A 106 -12.18 6.43 3.90
CA LYS A 106 -12.96 7.64 3.56
C LYS A 106 -14.10 7.39 2.58
N SER A 107 -14.30 6.14 2.16
CA SER A 107 -15.43 5.73 1.32
C SER A 107 -16.46 4.97 2.15
N SER A 108 -17.74 5.29 1.94
CA SER A 108 -18.83 4.49 2.51
C SER A 108 -19.25 3.30 1.63
N CYS A 109 -18.69 3.19 0.42
CA CYS A 109 -19.15 2.23 -0.59
C CYS A 109 -18.06 1.25 -1.04
N ILE A 110 -16.87 1.30 -0.45
CA ILE A 110 -15.74 0.42 -0.74
C ILE A 110 -15.37 -0.29 0.55
N ASP A 111 -15.42 -1.63 0.55
CA ASP A 111 -15.00 -2.46 1.68
C ASP A 111 -13.54 -2.88 1.57
N GLN A 112 -13.08 -3.21 0.35
CA GLN A 112 -11.69 -3.56 0.08
C GLN A 112 -11.27 -2.97 -1.27
N LEU A 113 -10.01 -2.61 -1.37
CA LEU A 113 -9.42 -2.09 -2.61
C LEU A 113 -7.98 -2.57 -2.70
N MET A 114 -7.57 -2.98 -3.90
CA MET A 114 -6.20 -3.33 -4.22
C MET A 114 -5.77 -2.56 -5.46
N LEU A 115 -4.64 -1.87 -5.37
CA LEU A 115 -4.03 -1.15 -6.48
C LEU A 115 -3.03 -2.03 -7.22
N HIS A 116 -2.91 -1.81 -8.51
CA HIS A 116 -1.87 -2.42 -9.33
C HIS A 116 -1.30 -1.42 -10.32
N ASN A 117 0.02 -1.34 -10.38
CA ASN A 117 0.78 -0.71 -11.44
C ASN A 117 2.18 -1.35 -11.50
N ASN A 118 2.60 -1.72 -12.69
CA ASN A 118 3.95 -2.22 -12.95
C ASN A 118 4.46 -1.59 -14.25
N GLN A 119 5.01 -0.39 -14.14
CA GLN A 119 5.53 0.43 -15.24
C GLN A 119 4.49 0.75 -16.33
N ASN A 120 3.19 0.69 -15.99
CA ASN A 120 2.12 1.09 -16.90
C ASN A 120 1.85 2.59 -16.81
N ALA A 121 1.24 3.12 -17.86
CA ALA A 121 0.90 4.55 -17.96
C ALA A 121 -0.11 5.01 -16.89
N TYR A 122 -0.83 4.08 -16.27
CA TYR A 122 -1.84 4.37 -15.25
C TYR A 122 -1.97 3.23 -14.23
N THR A 123 -2.37 3.61 -13.03
CA THR A 123 -2.73 2.69 -11.95
C THR A 123 -4.15 2.18 -12.16
N VAL A 124 -4.37 0.92 -11.89
CA VAL A 124 -5.69 0.26 -11.90
C VAL A 124 -6.05 -0.22 -10.50
N ALA A 125 -7.34 -0.47 -10.24
CA ALA A 125 -7.80 -1.02 -8.98
C ALA A 125 -8.72 -2.23 -9.15
N LEU A 126 -8.64 -3.16 -8.20
CA LEU A 126 -9.70 -4.12 -7.92
C LEU A 126 -10.48 -3.60 -6.70
N VAL A 127 -11.80 -3.57 -6.80
CA VAL A 127 -12.66 -2.99 -5.77
C VAL A 127 -13.70 -4.00 -5.33
N VAL A 128 -13.75 -4.27 -4.03
CA VAL A 128 -14.87 -4.97 -3.39
C VAL A 128 -15.80 -3.93 -2.80
N PRO A 129 -17.02 -3.79 -3.34
CA PRO A 129 -17.94 -2.78 -2.89
C PRO A 129 -18.67 -3.18 -1.61
N ASN A 130 -19.05 -2.21 -0.79
CA ASN A 130 -20.04 -2.40 0.26
C ASN A 130 -21.44 -2.53 -0.36
N LYS A 131 -21.88 -3.76 -0.53
CA LYS A 131 -23.16 -4.09 -1.22
C LYS A 131 -24.35 -3.45 -0.54
N GLU A 132 -24.42 -3.42 0.78
CA GLU A 132 -25.56 -2.86 1.53
C GLU A 132 -25.63 -1.33 1.41
N ARG A 133 -24.48 -0.67 1.45
CA ARG A 133 -24.41 0.78 1.23
C ARG A 133 -24.76 1.16 -0.20
N LEU A 134 -24.31 0.37 -1.19
CA LEU A 134 -24.69 0.58 -2.59
C LEU A 134 -26.20 0.39 -2.80
N LYS A 135 -26.79 -0.71 -2.30
CA LYS A 135 -28.24 -0.94 -2.36
C LYS A 135 -29.02 0.24 -1.77
N THR A 136 -28.61 0.74 -0.61
CA THR A 136 -29.26 1.88 0.03
C THR A 136 -29.18 3.15 -0.82
N LYS A 137 -28.05 3.42 -1.47
CA LYS A 137 -27.92 4.59 -2.36
C LYS A 137 -28.73 4.42 -3.64
N LEU A 138 -28.68 3.24 -4.27
CA LEU A 138 -29.45 2.93 -5.48
C LEU A 138 -30.97 3.00 -5.24
N ALA A 139 -31.44 2.50 -4.09
CA ALA A 139 -32.86 2.60 -3.73
C ALA A 139 -33.36 4.05 -3.68
N ARG A 140 -32.54 4.99 -3.21
CA ARG A 140 -32.85 6.44 -3.23
C ARG A 140 -32.93 7.01 -4.64
N MET A 141 -32.31 6.34 -5.61
CA MET A 141 -32.33 6.69 -7.03
C MET A 141 -33.44 5.88 -7.79
N HIS A 142 -34.26 5.09 -7.08
CA HIS A 142 -35.23 4.15 -7.65
C HIS A 142 -34.58 3.11 -8.59
N LEU A 143 -33.37 2.68 -8.29
CA LEU A 143 -32.59 1.68 -9.03
C LEU A 143 -32.33 0.44 -8.17
N ASP A 144 -32.17 -0.70 -8.85
CA ASP A 144 -31.77 -1.97 -8.22
C ASP A 144 -30.46 -2.49 -8.81
N LEU A 145 -29.61 -3.07 -7.97
CA LEU A 145 -28.29 -3.56 -8.36
C LEU A 145 -28.36 -4.71 -9.39
N SER A 146 -29.47 -5.40 -9.50
CA SER A 146 -29.70 -6.46 -10.49
C SER A 146 -29.92 -5.93 -11.91
N SER A 147 -30.38 -4.69 -12.05
CA SER A 147 -30.61 -4.04 -13.35
C SER A 147 -29.31 -3.49 -13.94
N ASP A 148 -29.24 -3.40 -15.28
CA ASP A 148 -28.07 -2.83 -15.95
C ASP A 148 -27.86 -1.36 -15.59
N LYS A 149 -28.93 -0.57 -15.51
CA LYS A 149 -28.87 0.82 -15.02
C LYS A 149 -28.38 0.92 -13.58
N GLY A 150 -28.74 -0.03 -12.71
CA GLY A 150 -28.27 -0.08 -11.34
C GLY A 150 -26.80 -0.43 -11.24
N LYS A 151 -26.31 -1.33 -12.10
CA LYS A 151 -24.88 -1.64 -12.20
C LYS A 151 -24.05 -0.44 -12.68
N GLU A 152 -24.52 0.25 -13.72
CA GLU A 152 -23.88 1.48 -14.21
C GLU A 152 -23.84 2.56 -13.12
N ALA A 153 -24.95 2.79 -12.41
CA ALA A 153 -25.00 3.74 -11.31
C ALA A 153 -24.08 3.34 -10.15
N ALA A 154 -23.95 2.04 -9.84
CA ALA A 154 -23.00 1.55 -8.84
C ALA A 154 -21.55 1.85 -9.23
N ILE A 155 -21.19 1.65 -10.49
CA ILE A 155 -19.85 2.00 -11.01
C ILE A 155 -19.60 3.50 -10.86
N GLN A 156 -20.60 4.35 -11.22
CA GLN A 156 -20.48 5.80 -11.05
C GLN A 156 -20.29 6.21 -9.59
N ILE A 157 -21.04 5.62 -8.66
CA ILE A 157 -20.92 5.89 -7.23
C ILE A 157 -19.51 5.55 -6.74
N ILE A 158 -18.93 4.42 -7.15
CA ILE A 158 -17.55 4.05 -6.78
C ILE A 158 -16.54 5.00 -7.42
N GLN A 159 -16.71 5.35 -8.70
CA GLN A 159 -15.85 6.31 -9.39
C GLN A 159 -15.84 7.67 -8.69
N GLU A 160 -16.99 8.14 -8.21
CA GLU A 160 -17.10 9.38 -7.44
C GLU A 160 -16.31 9.31 -6.12
N GLN A 161 -16.31 8.16 -5.42
CA GLN A 161 -15.49 8.00 -4.20
C GLN A 161 -14.00 8.13 -4.53
N ILE A 162 -13.54 7.52 -5.61
CA ILE A 162 -12.15 7.61 -6.07
C ILE A 162 -11.82 9.05 -6.49
N ASN A 163 -12.71 9.70 -7.23
CA ASN A 163 -12.51 11.07 -7.72
C ASN A 163 -12.40 12.12 -6.58
N ARG A 164 -12.90 11.82 -5.38
CA ARG A 164 -12.71 12.68 -4.21
C ARG A 164 -11.23 12.88 -3.82
N PHE A 165 -10.35 11.98 -4.26
CA PHE A 165 -8.90 12.05 -4.03
C PHE A 165 -8.14 12.69 -5.19
N LYS A 166 -8.75 12.82 -6.38
CA LYS A 166 -8.14 13.43 -7.56
C LYS A 166 -8.24 14.95 -7.52
N THR A 167 -7.52 15.61 -8.43
CA THR A 167 -7.52 17.07 -8.58
C THR A 167 -8.96 17.61 -8.60
N GLY A 168 -9.23 18.59 -7.74
CA GLY A 168 -10.56 19.17 -7.50
C GLY A 168 -11.41 18.46 -6.47
N GLY A 169 -11.01 17.28 -5.98
CA GLY A 169 -11.69 16.55 -4.92
C GLY A 169 -11.29 17.03 -3.51
N ILE A 170 -12.12 16.69 -2.52
CA ILE A 170 -11.94 17.12 -1.11
C ILE A 170 -10.71 16.51 -0.43
N HIS A 171 -10.12 15.46 -1.00
CA HIS A 171 -8.93 14.78 -0.51
C HIS A 171 -7.74 14.88 -1.48
N ALA A 172 -7.79 15.79 -2.46
CA ALA A 172 -6.78 15.91 -3.53
C ALA A 172 -5.34 16.18 -3.04
N ALA A 173 -5.18 16.71 -1.82
CA ALA A 173 -3.86 16.96 -1.25
C ALA A 173 -3.18 15.70 -0.64
N MET A 174 -3.88 14.56 -0.57
CA MET A 174 -3.35 13.37 0.10
C MET A 174 -2.34 12.60 -0.75
N PHE A 175 -2.61 12.49 -2.04
CA PHE A 175 -1.79 11.69 -2.97
C PHE A 175 -1.68 12.38 -4.34
N PRO A 176 -0.57 12.20 -5.07
CA PRO A 176 -0.47 12.59 -6.46
C PRO A 176 -1.50 11.86 -7.33
N ASP A 177 -2.15 12.56 -8.26
CA ASP A 177 -3.17 11.98 -9.15
C ASP A 177 -2.67 10.73 -9.90
N ARG A 178 -1.39 10.71 -10.30
CA ARG A 178 -0.79 9.59 -11.03
C ARG A 178 -0.68 8.29 -10.23
N TRP A 179 -0.76 8.36 -8.88
CA TRP A 179 -0.79 7.18 -8.01
C TRP A 179 -2.19 6.60 -7.86
N LEU A 180 -3.22 7.40 -8.12
CA LEU A 180 -4.62 7.02 -7.95
C LEU A 180 -5.12 6.22 -9.15
N PRO A 181 -6.08 5.28 -8.94
CA PRO A 181 -6.55 4.46 -10.03
C PRO A 181 -7.32 5.29 -11.07
N THR A 182 -6.97 5.08 -12.34
CA THR A 182 -7.65 5.67 -13.49
C THR A 182 -8.89 4.86 -13.86
N THR A 183 -8.79 3.55 -13.70
CA THR A 183 -9.88 2.60 -13.94
C THR A 183 -9.87 1.51 -12.87
N PHE A 184 -10.99 0.81 -12.74
CA PHE A 184 -11.14 -0.27 -11.77
C PHE A 184 -12.06 -1.37 -12.28
N ALA A 185 -11.92 -2.55 -11.70
CA ALA A 185 -12.86 -3.66 -11.84
C ALA A 185 -13.54 -3.93 -10.49
N ILE A 186 -14.84 -4.23 -10.52
CA ILE A 186 -15.61 -4.61 -9.34
C ILE A 186 -15.55 -6.11 -9.18
N LEU A 187 -15.16 -6.56 -7.98
CA LEU A 187 -15.18 -7.96 -7.60
C LEU A 187 -16.46 -8.30 -6.83
N PRO A 188 -17.08 -9.46 -7.12
CA PRO A 188 -18.30 -9.89 -6.44
C PRO A 188 -18.04 -10.40 -5.01
N GLU A 189 -16.80 -10.83 -4.72
CA GLU A 189 -16.40 -11.47 -3.47
C GLU A 189 -15.21 -10.76 -2.84
N PRO A 190 -15.09 -10.77 -1.50
CA PRO A 190 -13.96 -10.23 -0.78
C PRO A 190 -12.64 -10.91 -1.14
N PHE A 191 -11.54 -10.17 -0.98
CA PHE A 191 -10.21 -10.78 -0.95
C PHE A 191 -10.06 -11.67 0.28
N THR A 192 -9.52 -12.85 0.09
CA THR A 192 -9.22 -13.84 1.12
C THR A 192 -7.78 -14.33 0.96
N GLU A 193 -7.29 -15.13 1.91
CA GLU A 193 -5.97 -15.77 1.77
C GLU A 193 -5.93 -16.84 0.65
N GLN A 194 -7.06 -17.15 0.05
CA GLN A 194 -7.21 -18.23 -0.96
C GLN A 194 -7.43 -17.71 -2.38
N ASN A 195 -7.71 -16.41 -2.55
CA ASN A 195 -7.93 -15.80 -3.87
C ASN A 195 -7.22 -14.45 -4.03
#